data_7410b43a5bd6ae38c7afe7f90c3e1e37
#
_entry.id   7410b43a5bd6ae38c7afe7f90c3e1e37
#
_cell.length_a   1.000
_cell.length_b   1.000
_cell.length_c   1.000
_cell.angle_alpha   90.00
_cell.angle_beta   90.00
_cell.angle_gamma   90.00
#
_symmetry.space_group_name_H-M   'P 1'
#
loop_
_entity.id
_entity.type
_entity.pdbx_description
1 polymer ?
#
loop_
_entity_poly.entity_id
_entity_poly.type
_entity_poly.pdbx_seq_one_letter_code
_entity_poly.pdbx_strand_id
1 'polypeptide(L)'
;GCGSGAWLKVFEEHGVTDYLGIDINTPTYIPINRFIKHDLRSAELPKQARRKFDLALCLEVAEHLPEQYAETLINNLCQLSDTICFSAAIPFQGGCGHVNEKWPEYWAELFSRNRYKALDILRGIIWNDSEIPFWYRQNILIYIREEKANNFHLIHELPRPLSIVHPQLYLNKIDIINSPRALTILLLAKRYLLRKISRSRNTL
;
A
#
# COMPACT_ATOMS: atom_id res chain seq x y z
N GLY A 1 -2.22 -4.15 8.92
CA GLY A 1 -2.27 -2.71 9.00
C GLY A 1 -3.70 -2.17 8.94
N CYS A 2 -4.59 -2.65 9.84
CA CYS A 2 -5.98 -2.17 9.81
C CYS A 2 -6.15 -0.76 10.42
N GLY A 3 -5.11 -0.19 11.03
CA GLY A 3 -5.15 1.12 11.67
C GLY A 3 -6.29 1.23 12.69
N SER A 4 -7.09 2.29 12.57
CA SER A 4 -8.27 2.50 13.43
C SER A 4 -9.38 1.47 13.20
N GLY A 5 -9.33 0.65 12.16
CA GLY A 5 -10.38 -0.30 11.80
C GLY A 5 -11.50 0.32 10.93
N ALA A 6 -11.32 1.54 10.42
CA ALA A 6 -12.36 2.25 9.66
C ALA A 6 -12.89 1.47 8.45
N TRP A 7 -12.00 0.88 7.65
CA TRP A 7 -12.40 0.05 6.51
C TRP A 7 -13.25 -1.16 6.93
N LEU A 8 -12.83 -1.83 8.01
CA LEU A 8 -13.57 -2.99 8.53
C LEU A 8 -14.93 -2.60 9.09
N LYS A 9 -15.02 -1.42 9.69
CA LYS A 9 -16.32 -0.87 10.14
C LYS A 9 -17.27 -0.63 8.98
N VAL A 10 -16.79 -0.07 7.87
CA VAL A 10 -17.59 0.10 6.65
C VAL A 10 -18.06 -1.25 6.10
N PHE A 11 -17.20 -2.27 6.07
CA PHE A 11 -17.62 -3.62 5.66
C PHE A 11 -18.70 -4.19 6.58
N GLU A 12 -18.59 -4.01 7.89
CA GLU A 12 -19.60 -4.42 8.86
C GLU A 12 -20.95 -3.74 8.58
N GLU A 13 -20.96 -2.44 8.33
CA GLU A 13 -22.14 -1.66 7.98
C GLU A 13 -22.80 -2.11 6.66
N HIS A 14 -22.04 -2.72 5.77
CA HIS A 14 -22.51 -3.34 4.53
C HIS A 14 -22.83 -4.84 4.68
N GLY A 15 -22.92 -5.35 5.91
CA GLY A 15 -23.38 -6.70 6.20
C GLY A 15 -22.30 -7.78 6.25
N VAL A 16 -21.02 -7.41 6.19
CA VAL A 16 -19.93 -8.38 6.39
C VAL A 16 -19.82 -8.71 7.88
N THR A 17 -20.13 -9.94 8.25
CA THR A 17 -20.14 -10.40 9.65
C THR A 17 -18.85 -11.09 10.08
N ASP A 18 -18.07 -11.62 9.14
CA ASP A 18 -16.80 -12.30 9.41
C ASP A 18 -15.62 -11.48 8.87
N TYR A 19 -14.99 -10.75 9.76
CA TYR A 19 -13.82 -9.93 9.46
C TYR A 19 -12.80 -9.96 10.60
N LEU A 20 -11.55 -9.61 10.30
CA LEU A 20 -10.45 -9.59 11.26
C LEU A 20 -9.50 -8.45 10.94
N GLY A 21 -9.20 -7.61 11.92
CA GLY A 21 -8.18 -6.58 11.84
C GLY A 21 -6.85 -7.06 12.41
N ILE A 22 -5.74 -6.69 11.76
CA ILE A 22 -4.38 -6.97 12.23
C ILE A 22 -3.59 -5.66 12.19
N ASP A 23 -3.01 -5.25 13.33
CA ASP A 23 -2.16 -4.07 13.44
C ASP A 23 -1.30 -4.15 14.71
N ILE A 24 -0.29 -3.30 14.82
CA ILE A 24 0.47 -3.10 16.06
C ILE A 24 -0.27 -2.19 17.05
N ASN A 25 -1.15 -1.32 16.55
CA ASN A 25 -1.96 -0.40 17.34
C ASN A 25 -3.38 -0.92 17.50
N THR A 26 -3.96 -0.69 18.67
CA THR A 26 -5.35 -1.08 18.95
C THR A 26 -6.33 -0.23 18.13
N PRO A 27 -7.28 -0.85 17.41
CA PRO A 27 -8.26 -0.12 16.62
C PRO A 27 -9.28 0.62 17.48
N THR A 28 -9.94 1.63 16.88
CA THR A 28 -10.96 2.45 17.55
C THR A 28 -12.37 2.09 17.12
N TYR A 29 -12.55 1.65 15.87
CA TYR A 29 -13.88 1.50 15.26
C TYR A 29 -14.39 0.06 15.20
N ILE A 30 -13.57 -0.93 15.52
CA ILE A 30 -13.96 -2.34 15.55
C ILE A 30 -13.78 -2.94 16.93
N PRO A 31 -14.59 -3.96 17.32
CA PRO A 31 -14.45 -4.64 18.59
C PRO A 31 -13.12 -5.36 18.75
N ILE A 32 -12.60 -5.43 19.98
CA ILE A 32 -11.29 -6.03 20.27
C ILE A 32 -11.25 -7.54 19.95
N ASN A 33 -12.37 -8.24 19.99
CA ASN A 33 -12.46 -9.65 19.60
C ASN A 33 -12.42 -9.88 18.08
N ARG A 34 -12.46 -8.81 17.29
CA ARG A 34 -12.24 -8.80 15.83
C ARG A 34 -10.87 -8.25 15.46
N PHE A 35 -9.95 -8.21 16.41
CA PHE A 35 -8.63 -7.64 16.24
C PHE A 35 -7.54 -8.53 16.81
N ILE A 36 -6.40 -8.57 16.12
CA ILE A 36 -5.18 -9.22 16.60
C ILE A 36 -4.05 -8.19 16.59
N LYS A 37 -3.46 -7.95 17.74
CA LYS A 37 -2.24 -7.16 17.83
C LYS A 37 -1.07 -7.97 17.30
N HIS A 38 -0.46 -7.52 16.20
CA HIS A 38 0.62 -8.25 15.57
C HIS A 38 1.50 -7.32 14.73
N ASP A 39 2.80 -7.60 14.73
CA ASP A 39 3.78 -6.90 13.91
C ASP A 39 3.86 -7.54 12.52
N LEU A 40 3.52 -6.78 11.49
CA LEU A 40 3.54 -7.27 10.10
C LEU A 40 4.94 -7.57 9.55
N ARG A 41 6.00 -7.23 10.28
CA ARG A 41 7.38 -7.65 9.98
C ARG A 41 7.65 -9.11 10.31
N SER A 42 6.78 -9.74 11.09
CA SER A 42 6.88 -11.16 11.43
C SER A 42 6.61 -12.05 10.22
N ALA A 43 7.44 -13.06 10.02
CA ALA A 43 7.24 -14.07 8.98
C ALA A 43 6.07 -15.01 9.29
N GLU A 44 5.67 -15.12 10.55
CA GLU A 44 4.58 -15.99 10.95
C GLU A 44 3.30 -15.20 11.24
N LEU A 45 2.21 -15.61 10.61
CA LEU A 45 0.88 -15.12 10.94
C LEU A 45 0.43 -15.65 12.30
N PRO A 46 -0.32 -14.84 13.08
CA PRO A 46 -0.96 -15.30 14.31
C PRO A 46 -1.87 -16.50 14.04
N LYS A 47 -1.94 -17.45 14.96
CA LYS A 47 -2.75 -18.67 14.79
C LYS A 47 -4.20 -18.38 14.40
N GLN A 48 -4.81 -17.35 15.00
CA GLN A 48 -6.18 -16.91 14.74
C GLN A 48 -6.39 -16.37 13.32
N ALA A 49 -5.33 -15.91 12.65
CA ALA A 49 -5.38 -15.43 11.28
C ALA A 49 -5.05 -16.50 10.24
N ARG A 50 -4.59 -17.70 10.66
CA ARG A 50 -4.18 -18.78 9.74
C ARG A 50 -5.38 -19.49 9.13
N ARG A 51 -6.20 -18.75 8.40
CA ARG A 51 -7.32 -19.22 7.58
C ARG A 51 -7.45 -18.40 6.32
N LYS A 52 -8.25 -18.84 5.35
CA LYS A 52 -8.57 -18.05 4.16
C LYS A 52 -9.73 -17.10 4.42
N PHE A 53 -9.60 -15.94 3.83
CA PHE A 53 -10.62 -14.91 3.72
C PHE A 53 -10.94 -14.69 2.25
N ASP A 54 -12.15 -14.21 1.94
CA ASP A 54 -12.54 -13.88 0.56
C ASP A 54 -11.76 -12.67 0.03
N LEU A 55 -11.41 -11.73 0.92
CA LEU A 55 -10.65 -10.53 0.57
C LEU A 55 -9.65 -10.19 1.70
N ALA A 56 -8.43 -9.84 1.33
CA ALA A 56 -7.47 -9.17 2.21
C ALA A 56 -7.27 -7.72 1.75
N LEU A 57 -7.29 -6.78 2.72
CA LEU A 57 -6.96 -5.37 2.46
C LEU A 57 -5.62 -5.01 3.09
N CYS A 58 -4.77 -4.36 2.29
CA CYS A 58 -3.51 -3.77 2.74
C CYS A 58 -3.33 -2.45 1.99
N LEU A 59 -3.86 -1.37 2.56
CA LEU A 59 -3.96 -0.06 1.91
C LEU A 59 -3.10 0.97 2.64
N GLU A 60 -2.09 1.52 1.94
CA GLU A 60 -1.14 2.51 2.47
C GLU A 60 -0.46 1.99 3.77
N VAL A 61 0.12 0.81 3.70
CA VAL A 61 0.78 0.13 4.83
C VAL A 61 2.22 -0.24 4.49
N ALA A 62 2.46 -0.76 3.29
CA ALA A 62 3.73 -1.37 2.91
C ALA A 62 4.88 -0.37 2.88
N GLU A 63 4.61 0.90 2.59
CA GLU A 63 5.58 2.00 2.60
C GLU A 63 6.09 2.35 4.00
N HIS A 64 5.38 1.95 5.06
CA HIS A 64 5.80 2.14 6.45
C HIS A 64 6.71 1.02 6.96
N LEU A 65 6.82 -0.08 6.21
CA LEU A 65 7.70 -1.19 6.57
C LEU A 65 9.03 -1.07 5.82
N PRO A 66 10.19 -1.25 6.50
CA PRO A 66 11.49 -1.33 5.81
C PRO A 66 11.47 -2.36 4.68
N GLU A 67 12.15 -2.07 3.57
CA GLU A 67 12.14 -2.88 2.34
C GLU A 67 12.42 -4.36 2.58
N GLN A 68 13.30 -4.69 3.52
CA GLN A 68 13.61 -6.09 3.87
C GLN A 68 12.42 -6.93 4.33
N TYR A 69 11.29 -6.29 4.71
CA TYR A 69 10.06 -6.97 5.13
C TYR A 69 8.98 -6.99 4.04
N ALA A 70 9.25 -6.41 2.87
CA ALA A 70 8.27 -6.33 1.78
C ALA A 70 7.82 -7.73 1.33
N GLU A 71 8.77 -8.63 1.09
CA GLU A 71 8.47 -10.01 0.69
C GLU A 71 7.69 -10.77 1.77
N THR A 72 8.07 -10.60 3.03
CA THR A 72 7.34 -11.17 4.18
C THR A 72 5.88 -10.71 4.21
N LEU A 73 5.64 -9.41 4.06
CA LEU A 73 4.28 -8.86 4.02
C LEU A 73 3.46 -9.47 2.88
N ILE A 74 4.01 -9.48 1.66
CA ILE A 74 3.31 -10.03 0.49
C ILE A 74 3.02 -11.54 0.66
N ASN A 75 3.99 -12.32 1.14
CA ASN A 75 3.80 -13.74 1.41
C ASN A 75 2.68 -13.98 2.44
N ASN A 76 2.63 -13.18 3.50
CA ASN A 76 1.57 -13.25 4.50
C ASN A 76 0.19 -12.90 3.90
N LEU A 77 0.09 -11.86 3.08
CA LEU A 77 -1.16 -11.50 2.39
C LEU A 77 -1.64 -12.64 1.47
N CYS A 78 -0.73 -13.25 0.72
CA CYS A 78 -1.03 -14.37 -0.18
C CYS A 78 -1.47 -15.66 0.58
N GLN A 79 -1.06 -15.81 1.84
CA GLN A 79 -1.57 -16.88 2.70
C GLN A 79 -3.01 -16.60 3.17
N LEU A 80 -3.36 -15.32 3.39
CA LEU A 80 -4.66 -14.90 3.92
C LEU A 80 -5.79 -14.97 2.89
N SER A 81 -5.55 -14.60 1.65
CA SER A 81 -6.62 -14.51 0.64
C SER A 81 -6.09 -14.74 -0.76
N ASP A 82 -6.95 -15.25 -1.63
CA ASP A 82 -6.68 -15.35 -3.07
C ASP A 82 -7.05 -14.07 -3.84
N THR A 83 -7.67 -13.10 -3.16
CA THR A 83 -7.99 -11.76 -3.68
C THR A 83 -7.51 -10.71 -2.70
N ILE A 84 -6.62 -9.83 -3.13
CA ILE A 84 -5.97 -8.85 -2.27
C ILE A 84 -6.18 -7.46 -2.87
N CYS A 85 -6.77 -6.55 -2.10
CA CYS A 85 -6.82 -5.13 -2.42
C CYS A 85 -5.61 -4.46 -1.76
N PHE A 86 -4.72 -3.92 -2.58
CA PHE A 86 -3.43 -3.41 -2.13
C PHE A 86 -3.18 -2.01 -2.67
N SER A 87 -2.63 -1.14 -1.83
CA SER A 87 -2.02 0.12 -2.24
C SER A 87 -0.78 0.42 -1.41
N ALA A 88 0.17 1.11 -2.00
CA ALA A 88 1.35 1.62 -1.32
C ALA A 88 1.86 2.88 -2.02
N ALA A 89 2.44 3.79 -1.25
CA ALA A 89 2.94 5.06 -1.75
C ALA A 89 4.02 4.88 -2.81
N ILE A 90 3.88 5.63 -3.92
CA ILE A 90 4.89 5.70 -4.97
C ILE A 90 6.07 6.59 -4.56
N PRO A 91 7.26 6.45 -5.20
CA PRO A 91 8.41 7.27 -4.89
C PRO A 91 8.10 8.77 -4.93
N PHE A 92 8.51 9.49 -3.88
CA PHE A 92 8.29 10.92 -3.69
C PHE A 92 6.83 11.33 -3.42
N GLN A 93 5.93 10.40 -3.19
CA GLN A 93 4.58 10.73 -2.72
C GLN A 93 4.68 11.52 -1.41
N GLY A 94 5.49 11.04 -0.48
CA GLY A 94 5.64 11.62 0.84
C GLY A 94 4.51 11.23 1.76
N GLY A 95 4.78 11.29 3.02
CA GLY A 95 3.88 10.91 4.11
C GLY A 95 4.66 10.79 5.42
N CYS A 96 3.95 10.69 6.54
CA CYS A 96 4.57 10.51 7.83
C CYS A 96 5.05 9.07 7.98
N GLY A 97 6.36 8.88 8.23
CA GLY A 97 6.93 7.55 8.46
C GLY A 97 7.10 6.67 7.23
N HIS A 98 7.03 7.21 6.01
CA HIS A 98 7.36 6.46 4.80
C HIS A 98 8.86 6.15 4.75
N VAL A 99 9.20 4.89 4.64
CA VAL A 99 10.59 4.38 4.57
C VAL A 99 10.83 3.52 3.34
N ASN A 100 9.76 3.13 2.61
CA ASN A 100 9.81 2.18 1.50
C ASN A 100 8.80 2.53 0.39
N GLU A 101 8.89 3.73 -0.16
CA GLU A 101 8.09 4.12 -1.33
C GLU A 101 8.60 3.40 -2.57
N LYS A 102 7.74 2.64 -3.25
CA LYS A 102 8.07 1.85 -4.44
C LYS A 102 7.02 2.01 -5.53
N TRP A 103 7.46 1.87 -6.78
CA TRP A 103 6.55 1.83 -7.91
C TRP A 103 5.67 0.56 -7.87
N PRO A 104 4.46 0.59 -8.46
CA PRO A 104 3.56 -0.56 -8.51
C PRO A 104 4.19 -1.84 -9.09
N GLU A 105 5.13 -1.71 -10.03
CA GLU A 105 5.85 -2.84 -10.62
C GLU A 105 6.65 -3.66 -9.60
N TYR A 106 7.24 -2.99 -8.61
CA TYR A 106 7.97 -3.66 -7.54
C TYR A 106 7.06 -4.61 -6.75
N TRP A 107 5.88 -4.11 -6.38
CA TRP A 107 4.90 -4.92 -5.64
C TRP A 107 4.33 -6.03 -6.52
N ALA A 108 4.02 -5.72 -7.79
CA ALA A 108 3.52 -6.72 -8.74
C ALA A 108 4.52 -7.86 -8.97
N GLU A 109 5.83 -7.59 -8.97
CA GLU A 109 6.85 -8.62 -9.05
C GLU A 109 6.82 -9.54 -7.81
N LEU A 110 6.72 -8.99 -6.59
CA LEU A 110 6.60 -9.78 -5.38
C LEU A 110 5.32 -10.64 -5.35
N PHE A 111 4.20 -10.09 -5.80
CA PHE A 111 2.95 -10.82 -5.94
C PHE A 111 3.04 -11.93 -7.01
N SER A 112 3.72 -11.66 -8.14
CA SER A 112 3.87 -12.65 -9.22
C SER A 112 4.67 -13.89 -8.80
N ARG A 113 5.67 -13.72 -7.92
CA ARG A 113 6.42 -14.84 -7.30
C ARG A 113 5.49 -15.77 -6.50
N ASN A 114 4.37 -15.26 -6.02
CA ASN A 114 3.32 -16.00 -5.33
C ASN A 114 2.17 -16.43 -6.25
N ARG A 115 2.34 -16.31 -7.59
CA ARG A 115 1.33 -16.65 -8.60
C ARG A 115 0.06 -15.79 -8.49
N TYR A 116 0.23 -14.49 -8.24
CA TYR A 116 -0.83 -13.49 -8.30
C TYR A 116 -0.60 -12.55 -9.49
N LYS A 117 -1.70 -12.12 -10.09
CA LYS A 117 -1.75 -11.13 -11.17
C LYS A 117 -2.36 -9.84 -10.69
N ALA A 118 -1.82 -8.72 -11.17
CA ALA A 118 -2.37 -7.40 -10.89
C ALA A 118 -3.50 -7.08 -11.86
N LEU A 119 -4.62 -6.57 -11.31
CA LEU A 119 -5.78 -6.09 -12.06
C LEU A 119 -6.01 -4.60 -11.70
N ASP A 120 -6.01 -3.74 -12.71
CA ASP A 120 -6.27 -2.31 -12.56
C ASP A 120 -7.74 -1.99 -12.85
N ILE A 121 -8.61 -2.47 -12.00
CA ILE A 121 -10.07 -2.33 -12.18
C ILE A 121 -10.67 -1.20 -11.34
N LEU A 122 -10.00 -0.79 -10.27
CA LEU A 122 -10.53 0.23 -9.35
C LEU A 122 -10.10 1.64 -9.74
N ARG A 123 -8.85 1.84 -10.17
CA ARG A 123 -8.34 3.18 -10.46
C ARG A 123 -9.19 3.91 -11.50
N GLY A 124 -9.57 3.24 -12.59
CA GLY A 124 -10.42 3.85 -13.63
C GLY A 124 -11.79 4.30 -13.12
N ILE A 125 -12.36 3.61 -12.13
CA ILE A 125 -13.67 3.93 -11.54
C ILE A 125 -13.57 5.15 -10.63
N ILE A 126 -12.54 5.20 -9.77
CA ILE A 126 -12.44 6.21 -8.70
C ILE A 126 -11.53 7.39 -9.05
N TRP A 127 -10.90 7.41 -10.23
CA TRP A 127 -9.85 8.36 -10.59
C TRP A 127 -10.25 9.83 -10.44
N ASN A 128 -11.46 10.17 -10.84
CA ASN A 128 -11.98 11.54 -10.83
C ASN A 128 -12.83 11.87 -9.60
N ASP A 129 -13.00 10.94 -8.67
CA ASP A 129 -13.81 11.14 -7.48
C ASP A 129 -13.02 11.95 -6.44
N SER A 130 -13.37 13.23 -6.28
CA SER A 130 -12.68 14.14 -5.36
C SER A 130 -12.88 13.81 -3.87
N GLU A 131 -13.92 13.04 -3.52
CA GLU A 131 -14.19 12.60 -2.16
C GLU A 131 -13.21 11.50 -1.71
N ILE A 132 -12.59 10.81 -2.68
CA ILE A 132 -11.58 9.81 -2.39
C ILE A 132 -10.19 10.46 -2.41
N PRO A 133 -9.37 10.31 -1.35
CA PRO A 133 -8.01 10.81 -1.32
C PRO A 133 -7.19 10.34 -2.53
N PHE A 134 -6.41 11.25 -3.13
CA PHE A 134 -5.69 10.97 -4.40
C PHE A 134 -4.75 9.77 -4.32
N TRP A 135 -4.20 9.46 -3.15
CA TRP A 135 -3.29 8.33 -2.99
C TRP A 135 -3.99 6.98 -3.19
N TYR A 136 -5.24 6.82 -2.75
CA TYR A 136 -6.02 5.61 -3.10
C TYR A 136 -6.33 5.57 -4.59
N ARG A 137 -6.78 6.69 -5.16
CA ARG A 137 -7.09 6.79 -6.59
C ARG A 137 -5.90 6.45 -7.49
N GLN A 138 -4.69 6.75 -7.01
CA GLN A 138 -3.44 6.51 -7.71
C GLN A 138 -2.89 5.10 -7.52
N ASN A 139 -2.91 4.59 -6.27
CA ASN A 139 -2.09 3.47 -5.87
C ASN A 139 -2.84 2.13 -5.83
N ILE A 140 -4.19 2.16 -5.76
CA ILE A 140 -4.99 0.96 -5.48
C ILE A 140 -5.02 -0.01 -6.66
N LEU A 141 -4.70 -1.26 -6.38
CA LEU A 141 -4.76 -2.37 -7.32
C LEU A 141 -5.38 -3.60 -6.66
N ILE A 142 -6.00 -4.46 -7.46
CA ILE A 142 -6.40 -5.78 -7.02
C ILE A 142 -5.36 -6.80 -7.48
N TYR A 143 -4.93 -7.65 -6.56
CA TYR A 143 -4.11 -8.82 -6.88
C TYR A 143 -4.93 -10.06 -6.69
N ILE A 144 -4.97 -10.91 -7.71
CA ILE A 144 -5.75 -12.14 -7.71
C ILE A 144 -4.86 -13.34 -8.02
N ARG A 145 -5.10 -14.46 -7.34
CA ARG A 145 -4.42 -15.73 -7.66
C ARG A 145 -4.71 -16.15 -9.08
N GLU A 146 -3.70 -16.53 -9.84
CA GLU A 146 -3.79 -16.85 -11.28
C GLU A 146 -4.92 -17.85 -11.60
N GLU A 147 -5.09 -18.87 -10.77
CA GLU A 147 -6.11 -19.90 -10.95
C GLU A 147 -7.55 -19.33 -10.90
N LYS A 148 -7.75 -18.21 -10.19
CA LYS A 148 -9.03 -17.52 -10.09
C LYS A 148 -9.22 -16.42 -11.13
N ALA A 149 -8.15 -15.96 -11.76
CA ALA A 149 -8.20 -14.88 -12.76
C ALA A 149 -9.08 -15.25 -13.96
N ASN A 150 -9.14 -16.53 -14.33
CA ASN A 150 -9.96 -17.02 -15.45
C ASN A 150 -11.48 -16.81 -15.26
N ASN A 151 -11.95 -16.59 -14.03
CA ASN A 151 -13.35 -16.28 -13.75
C ASN A 151 -13.70 -14.80 -14.01
N PHE A 152 -12.69 -13.97 -14.30
CA PHE A 152 -12.85 -12.53 -14.55
C PHE A 152 -12.67 -12.22 -16.05
N HIS A 153 -13.37 -12.91 -16.92
CA HIS A 153 -13.29 -12.84 -18.40
C HIS A 153 -13.49 -11.44 -19.02
N LEU A 154 -13.83 -10.43 -18.23
CA LEU A 154 -14.09 -9.05 -18.71
C LEU A 154 -13.03 -8.04 -18.25
N ILE A 155 -11.96 -8.48 -17.59
CA ILE A 155 -11.00 -7.57 -16.99
C ILE A 155 -9.71 -7.63 -17.81
N HIS A 156 -9.34 -6.49 -18.40
CA HIS A 156 -8.05 -6.34 -19.05
C HIS A 156 -6.93 -6.57 -18.02
N GLU A 157 -6.30 -7.73 -18.15
CA GLU A 157 -5.11 -8.06 -17.38
C GLU A 157 -3.96 -7.17 -17.84
N LEU A 158 -3.42 -6.39 -16.94
CA LEU A 158 -2.21 -5.66 -17.21
C LEU A 158 -1.02 -6.59 -16.95
N PRO A 159 -0.12 -6.81 -17.91
CA PRO A 159 1.10 -7.60 -17.70
C PRO A 159 1.98 -6.97 -16.61
N ARG A 160 1.90 -5.64 -16.47
CA ARG A 160 2.50 -4.85 -15.37
C ARG A 160 1.57 -3.68 -15.05
N PRO A 161 1.38 -3.34 -13.74
CA PRO A 161 0.67 -2.13 -13.39
C PRO A 161 1.36 -0.92 -13.96
N LEU A 162 0.57 -0.04 -14.60
CA LEU A 162 1.10 1.24 -15.08
C LEU A 162 1.53 2.10 -13.88
N SER A 163 2.78 2.53 -13.89
CA SER A 163 3.27 3.58 -13.02
C SER A 163 2.70 4.91 -13.47
N ILE A 164 1.69 5.38 -12.75
CA ILE A 164 1.00 6.65 -13.01
C ILE A 164 1.16 7.58 -11.83
N VAL A 165 1.12 8.88 -12.11
CA VAL A 165 1.10 9.91 -11.08
C VAL A 165 -0.20 10.69 -11.21
N HIS A 166 -0.99 10.74 -10.15
CA HIS A 166 -2.22 11.52 -10.13
C HIS A 166 -1.90 13.03 -10.28
N PRO A 167 -2.61 13.78 -11.13
CA PRO A 167 -2.35 15.21 -11.35
C PRO A 167 -2.26 16.02 -10.06
N GLN A 168 -3.07 15.73 -9.06
CA GLN A 168 -3.03 16.41 -7.76
C GLN A 168 -1.69 16.21 -7.05
N LEU A 169 -1.09 15.00 -7.05
CA LEU A 169 0.24 14.79 -6.47
C LEU A 169 1.29 15.60 -7.23
N TYR A 170 1.24 15.54 -8.58
CA TYR A 170 2.16 16.28 -9.41
C TYR A 170 2.08 17.79 -9.13
N LEU A 171 0.88 18.39 -9.17
CA LEU A 171 0.66 19.81 -8.92
C LEU A 171 1.11 20.22 -7.50
N ASN A 172 0.82 19.41 -6.49
CA ASN A 172 1.30 19.66 -5.12
C ASN A 172 2.84 19.71 -5.05
N LYS A 173 3.55 18.87 -5.81
CA LYS A 173 5.03 18.89 -5.85
C LYS A 173 5.56 20.11 -6.59
N ILE A 174 4.92 20.50 -7.69
CA ILE A 174 5.29 21.70 -8.46
C ILE A 174 5.05 22.96 -7.64
N ASP A 175 3.95 23.05 -6.90
CA ASP A 175 3.65 24.19 -6.02
C ASP A 175 4.72 24.34 -4.92
N ILE A 176 5.16 23.25 -4.30
CA ILE A 176 6.26 23.26 -3.31
C ILE A 176 7.57 23.76 -3.93
N ILE A 177 7.83 23.44 -5.21
CA ILE A 177 9.05 23.90 -5.92
C ILE A 177 8.95 25.37 -6.27
N ASN A 178 7.80 25.82 -6.77
CA ASN A 178 7.59 27.20 -7.25
C ASN A 178 7.38 28.21 -6.11
N SER A 179 6.85 27.75 -4.97
CA SER A 179 6.57 28.59 -3.80
C SER A 179 7.09 27.92 -2.52
N PRO A 180 8.42 27.67 -2.41
CA PRO A 180 8.95 26.94 -1.27
C PRO A 180 8.86 27.80 0.01
N ARG A 181 8.27 27.25 1.05
CA ARG A 181 8.34 27.84 2.40
C ARG A 181 9.79 27.85 2.90
N ALA A 182 10.17 28.82 3.73
CA ALA A 182 11.52 28.93 4.26
C ALA A 182 12.04 27.62 4.89
N LEU A 183 11.18 26.90 5.62
CA LEU A 183 11.51 25.58 6.19
C LEU A 183 11.79 24.54 5.10
N THR A 184 11.07 24.58 3.99
CA THR A 184 11.28 23.65 2.84
C THR A 184 12.63 23.93 2.20
N ILE A 185 13.03 25.20 2.04
CA ILE A 185 14.34 25.60 1.52
C ILE A 185 15.45 25.05 2.41
N LEU A 186 15.33 25.23 3.73
CA LEU A 186 16.29 24.71 4.70
C LEU A 186 16.43 23.19 4.65
N LEU A 187 15.31 22.46 4.56
CA LEU A 187 15.30 21.00 4.45
C LEU A 187 15.93 20.51 3.14
N LEU A 188 15.66 21.17 2.03
CA LEU A 188 16.26 20.86 0.74
C LEU A 188 17.77 21.13 0.74
N ALA A 189 18.22 22.25 1.30
CA ALA A 189 19.62 22.57 1.47
C ALA A 189 20.35 21.53 2.35
N LYS A 190 19.75 21.13 3.48
CA LYS A 190 20.27 20.06 4.34
C LYS A 190 20.41 18.73 3.59
N ARG A 191 19.39 18.33 2.83
CA ARG A 191 19.43 17.08 2.02
C ARG A 191 20.50 17.14 0.94
N TYR A 192 20.67 18.27 0.27
CA TYR A 192 21.71 18.49 -0.73
C TYR A 192 23.10 18.31 -0.13
N LEU A 193 23.36 18.96 1.00
CA LEU A 193 24.66 18.87 1.71
C LEU A 193 24.95 17.44 2.15
N LEU A 194 23.98 16.73 2.73
CA LEU A 194 24.15 15.33 3.14
C LEU A 194 24.48 14.42 1.96
N ARG A 195 23.82 14.58 0.82
CA ARG A 195 24.09 13.82 -0.42
C ARG A 195 25.49 14.11 -0.96
N LYS A 196 25.95 15.35 -0.90
CA LYS A 196 27.29 15.73 -1.35
C LYS A 196 28.38 15.10 -0.46
N ILE A 197 28.20 15.09 0.85
CA ILE A 197 29.11 14.46 1.82
C ILE A 197 29.16 12.93 1.60
N SER A 198 28.01 12.29 1.40
CA SER A 198 27.94 10.84 1.13
C SER A 198 28.65 10.45 -0.18
N ARG A 199 28.52 11.26 -1.24
CA ARG A 199 29.22 11.02 -2.50
C ARG A 199 30.74 11.19 -2.38
N SER A 200 31.22 12.15 -1.61
CA SER A 200 32.65 12.35 -1.37
C SER A 200 33.30 11.20 -0.56
N ARG A 201 32.51 10.45 0.23
CA ARG A 201 33.03 9.30 0.99
C ARG A 201 33.12 8.01 0.19
N ASN A 202 32.39 7.92 -0.94
CA ASN A 202 32.43 6.74 -1.82
C ASN A 202 33.44 6.88 -2.98
N THR A 203 34.23 7.97 -3.01
CA THR A 203 35.27 8.25 -4.03
C THR A 203 36.68 8.24 -3.44
N LEU A 204 36.83 7.80 -2.19
CA LEU A 204 38.08 7.46 -1.52
C LEU A 204 38.14 5.97 -1.17
#